data_585db33b909ea32cc8e5356c7657571c
#
_entry.id   585db33b909ea32cc8e5356c7657571c
#
_cell.length_a   1.000
_cell.length_b   1.000
_cell.length_c   1.000
_cell.angle_alpha   90.00
_cell.angle_beta   90.00
_cell.angle_gamma   90.00
#
_symmetry.space_group_name_H-M   'P 1'
#
loop_
_entity.id
_entity.type
_entity.pdbx_description
1 polymer ?
#
loop_
_entity_poly.entity_id
_entity_poly.type
_entity_poly.pdbx_seq_one_letter_code
_entity_poly.pdbx_strand_id
1 'polypeptide(L)'
;MSLKLFDIVPDFRQESTEGPFNFYDWAGDDWVVLFSHPKDFTPVCTTELGTVARLKPEFEKRGVKVVGLSVDPVESHHAWAGDIAETQGAALNFPLIADDDRSVSNLLDLIHPNASDTNTVRTVLVIDGAKKLRLTLTYPASTGRNFAELLRTIDSLQLTDKHKVATPADWQQGGDVIIVPSLDDTAARELFPDGWTTVKPYLRTVQQPG
;
A
#
# COMPACT_ATOMS: atom_id res chain seq x y z
N MET A 1 12.67 -15.06 5.48
CA MET A 1 11.43 -15.85 5.25
C MET A 1 10.45 -14.90 4.61
N SER A 2 9.94 -15.17 3.42
CA SER A 2 9.03 -14.27 2.71
C SER A 2 7.73 -14.06 3.48
N LEU A 3 7.31 -12.80 3.67
CA LEU A 3 6.03 -12.44 4.30
C LEU A 3 4.87 -12.90 3.41
N LYS A 4 3.84 -13.45 4.04
CA LYS A 4 2.60 -13.89 3.39
C LYS A 4 1.43 -13.01 3.82
N LEU A 5 0.34 -13.04 3.03
CA LEU A 5 -0.89 -12.33 3.40
C LEU A 5 -1.34 -12.75 4.80
N PHE A 6 -1.70 -11.76 5.61
CA PHE A 6 -2.12 -11.84 7.00
C PHE A 6 -1.01 -12.15 8.02
N ASP A 7 0.25 -12.32 7.62
CA ASP A 7 1.37 -12.31 8.56
C ASP A 7 1.49 -10.92 9.21
N ILE A 8 1.96 -10.92 10.45
CA ILE A 8 2.33 -9.66 11.14
C ILE A 8 3.66 -9.20 10.58
N VAL A 9 3.67 -8.01 10.03
CA VAL A 9 4.91 -7.35 9.58
C VAL A 9 5.75 -7.04 10.82
N PRO A 10 6.99 -7.54 10.90
CA PRO A 10 7.83 -7.33 12.07
C PRO A 10 8.17 -5.86 12.27
N ASP A 11 8.37 -5.45 13.53
CA ASP A 11 8.92 -4.14 13.84
C ASP A 11 10.38 -4.03 13.39
N PHE A 12 10.80 -2.81 13.02
CA PHE A 12 12.17 -2.53 12.62
C PHE A 12 12.54 -1.07 12.92
N ARG A 13 13.82 -0.82 12.94
CA ARG A 13 14.39 0.53 13.11
C ARG A 13 15.41 0.79 12.00
N GLN A 14 15.43 2.04 11.52
CA GLN A 14 16.35 2.49 10.50
C GLN A 14 16.45 4.03 10.51
N GLU A 15 17.43 4.60 9.81
CA GLU A 15 17.46 6.03 9.54
C GLU A 15 16.49 6.40 8.42
N SER A 16 16.01 7.64 8.43
CA SER A 16 15.13 8.18 7.40
C SER A 16 15.38 9.66 7.15
N THR A 17 14.74 10.19 6.10
CA THR A 17 14.76 11.64 5.82
C THR A 17 14.14 12.51 6.92
N GLU A 18 13.41 11.91 7.85
CA GLU A 18 12.79 12.60 9.00
C GLU A 18 13.51 12.26 10.32
N GLY A 19 14.71 11.65 10.24
CA GLY A 19 15.51 11.20 11.39
C GLY A 19 15.27 9.73 11.72
N PRO A 20 15.66 9.28 12.94
CA PRO A 20 15.50 7.89 13.36
C PRO A 20 14.05 7.42 13.23
N PHE A 21 13.86 6.30 12.55
CA PHE A 21 12.55 5.73 12.24
C PHE A 21 12.35 4.41 12.98
N ASN A 22 11.28 4.29 13.75
CA ASN A 22 10.78 3.04 14.29
C ASN A 22 9.43 2.75 13.66
N PHE A 23 9.28 1.61 13.02
CA PHE A 23 8.09 1.32 12.21
C PHE A 23 6.81 1.28 13.04
N TYR A 24 6.80 0.57 14.18
CA TYR A 24 5.58 0.45 14.99
C TYR A 24 5.20 1.76 15.67
N ASP A 25 6.18 2.50 16.19
CA ASP A 25 5.93 3.80 16.81
C ASP A 25 5.40 4.81 15.81
N TRP A 26 5.98 4.83 14.61
CA TRP A 26 5.57 5.74 13.53
C TRP A 26 4.19 5.37 12.96
N ALA A 27 3.92 4.07 12.73
CA ALA A 27 2.66 3.59 12.18
C ALA A 27 1.49 3.84 13.14
N GLY A 28 1.68 3.65 14.45
CA GLY A 28 0.58 3.70 15.41
C GLY A 28 -0.50 2.70 15.02
N ASP A 29 -1.77 3.10 15.05
CA ASP A 29 -2.92 2.29 14.63
C ASP A 29 -3.38 2.58 13.19
N ASP A 30 -2.61 3.38 12.44
CA ASP A 30 -2.94 3.72 11.06
C ASP A 30 -2.59 2.57 10.10
N TRP A 31 -3.27 2.54 8.96
CA TRP A 31 -2.85 1.76 7.83
C TRP A 31 -1.57 2.34 7.25
N VAL A 32 -0.75 1.48 6.63
CA VAL A 32 0.53 1.87 6.04
C VAL A 32 0.65 1.33 4.63
N VAL A 33 1.12 2.18 3.72
CA VAL A 33 1.70 1.81 2.43
C VAL A 33 3.21 1.98 2.54
N LEU A 34 3.93 0.87 2.66
CA LEU A 34 5.38 0.84 2.52
C LEU A 34 5.72 0.42 1.10
N PHE A 35 6.52 1.22 0.40
CA PHE A 35 6.94 0.88 -0.95
C PHE A 35 8.45 1.05 -1.12
N SER A 36 9.09 0.05 -1.72
CA SER A 36 10.50 0.13 -2.07
C SER A 36 10.72 0.63 -3.48
N HIS A 37 11.86 1.28 -3.72
CA HIS A 37 12.32 1.68 -5.05
C HIS A 37 13.78 1.25 -5.25
N PRO A 38 14.19 0.91 -6.48
CA PRO A 38 15.50 0.32 -6.73
C PRO A 38 16.68 1.22 -6.40
N LYS A 39 16.60 2.51 -6.77
CA LYS A 39 17.71 3.44 -6.59
C LYS A 39 17.28 4.89 -6.78
N ASP A 40 17.88 5.78 -5.99
CA ASP A 40 17.77 7.22 -6.13
C ASP A 40 18.32 7.71 -7.49
N PHE A 41 17.95 8.91 -7.88
CA PHE A 41 18.39 9.55 -9.13
C PHE A 41 18.11 8.70 -10.38
N THR A 42 16.99 7.96 -10.39
CA THR A 42 16.58 7.19 -11.57
C THR A 42 15.20 7.66 -12.08
N PRO A 43 14.98 7.60 -13.41
CA PRO A 43 13.79 8.23 -14.01
C PRO A 43 12.46 7.71 -13.48
N VAL A 44 12.29 6.38 -13.43
CA VAL A 44 11.02 5.78 -12.99
C VAL A 44 10.77 6.07 -11.50
N CYS A 45 11.81 5.95 -10.65
CA CYS A 45 11.67 6.24 -9.22
C CYS A 45 11.28 7.71 -8.97
N THR A 46 11.88 8.65 -9.72
CA THR A 46 11.53 10.07 -9.64
C THR A 46 10.05 10.29 -9.92
N THR A 47 9.51 9.68 -10.99
CA THR A 47 8.08 9.81 -11.33
C THR A 47 7.17 9.18 -10.29
N GLU A 48 7.57 8.06 -9.70
CA GLU A 48 6.80 7.38 -8.66
C GLU A 48 6.71 8.21 -7.38
N LEU A 49 7.86 8.70 -6.86
CA LEU A 49 7.88 9.48 -5.62
C LEU A 49 7.09 10.78 -5.77
N GLY A 50 7.23 11.47 -6.89
CA GLY A 50 6.43 12.65 -7.19
C GLY A 50 4.93 12.36 -7.29
N THR A 51 4.55 11.20 -7.86
CA THR A 51 3.15 10.77 -7.91
C THR A 51 2.60 10.48 -6.51
N VAL A 52 3.36 9.78 -5.67
CA VAL A 52 2.97 9.50 -4.28
C VAL A 52 2.84 10.81 -3.49
N ALA A 53 3.76 11.74 -3.65
CA ALA A 53 3.69 13.05 -2.99
C ALA A 53 2.41 13.82 -3.35
N ARG A 54 1.99 13.81 -4.62
CA ARG A 54 0.71 14.40 -5.06
C ARG A 54 -0.51 13.66 -4.50
N LEU A 55 -0.42 12.34 -4.34
CA LEU A 55 -1.52 11.50 -3.85
C LEU A 55 -1.57 11.37 -2.33
N LYS A 56 -0.60 11.93 -1.59
CA LYS A 56 -0.60 11.85 -0.12
C LYS A 56 -1.92 12.27 0.52
N PRO A 57 -2.60 13.36 0.12
CA PRO A 57 -3.90 13.72 0.67
C PRO A 57 -4.98 12.64 0.46
N GLU A 58 -4.90 11.86 -0.62
CA GLU A 58 -5.83 10.76 -0.87
C GLU A 58 -5.56 9.55 0.03
N PHE A 59 -4.29 9.29 0.37
CA PHE A 59 -3.94 8.30 1.38
C PHE A 59 -4.40 8.73 2.78
N GLU A 60 -4.14 9.99 3.15
CA GLU A 60 -4.54 10.55 4.45
C GLU A 60 -6.05 10.50 4.68
N LYS A 61 -6.87 10.80 3.67
CA LYS A 61 -8.34 10.67 3.75
C LYS A 61 -8.81 9.27 4.13
N ARG A 62 -7.98 8.26 3.87
CA ARG A 62 -8.24 6.84 4.16
C ARG A 62 -7.59 6.36 5.46
N GLY A 63 -6.98 7.27 6.23
CA GLY A 63 -6.20 6.90 7.42
C GLY A 63 -4.97 6.06 7.08
N VAL A 64 -4.32 6.36 5.97
CA VAL A 64 -3.16 5.61 5.48
C VAL A 64 -1.91 6.51 5.51
N LYS A 65 -0.89 6.06 6.21
CA LYS A 65 0.47 6.62 6.16
C LYS A 65 1.26 6.00 5.02
N VAL A 66 2.13 6.80 4.44
CA VAL A 66 2.97 6.37 3.31
C VAL A 66 4.44 6.52 3.67
N VAL A 67 5.25 5.52 3.37
CA VAL A 67 6.70 5.51 3.57
C VAL A 67 7.41 4.83 2.40
N GLY A 68 8.45 5.47 1.88
CA GLY A 68 9.32 4.89 0.87
C GLY A 68 10.55 4.24 1.50
N LEU A 69 11.21 3.33 0.78
CA LEU A 69 12.43 2.66 1.21
C LEU A 69 13.33 2.36 0.01
N SER A 70 14.62 2.62 0.16
CA SER A 70 15.66 2.03 -0.69
C SER A 70 16.93 1.73 0.11
N VAL A 71 17.91 1.13 -0.55
CA VAL A 71 19.23 0.86 0.04
C VAL A 71 20.20 2.04 -0.13
N ASP A 72 19.74 3.17 -0.63
CA ASP A 72 20.55 4.39 -0.71
C ASP A 72 20.66 5.07 0.67
N PRO A 73 21.76 5.77 0.97
CA PRO A 73 21.93 6.46 2.24
C PRO A 73 21.06 7.72 2.33
N VAL A 74 20.81 8.20 3.55
CA VAL A 74 19.90 9.33 3.82
C VAL A 74 20.33 10.61 3.12
N GLU A 75 21.64 10.85 2.98
CA GLU A 75 22.20 12.01 2.28
C GLU A 75 21.81 11.99 0.79
N SER A 76 21.74 10.80 0.16
CA SER A 76 21.27 10.62 -1.22
C SER A 76 19.80 11.03 -1.33
N HIS A 77 18.95 10.56 -0.44
CA HIS A 77 17.53 10.93 -0.40
C HIS A 77 17.32 12.43 -0.29
N HIS A 78 18.07 13.10 0.62
CA HIS A 78 17.99 14.55 0.78
C HIS A 78 18.47 15.30 -0.47
N ALA A 79 19.56 14.86 -1.10
CA ALA A 79 20.06 15.47 -2.31
C ALA A 79 19.08 15.31 -3.48
N TRP A 80 18.40 14.17 -3.56
CA TRP A 80 17.45 13.88 -4.64
C TRP A 80 16.09 14.56 -4.49
N ALA A 81 15.70 14.94 -3.28
CA ALA A 81 14.41 15.57 -3.00
C ALA A 81 14.19 16.85 -3.84
N GLY A 82 15.26 17.63 -4.09
CA GLY A 82 15.22 18.81 -4.94
C GLY A 82 14.84 18.50 -6.39
N ASP A 83 15.46 17.48 -6.99
CA ASP A 83 15.20 17.06 -8.36
C ASP A 83 13.75 16.55 -8.52
N ILE A 84 13.25 15.83 -7.51
CA ILE A 84 11.84 15.37 -7.49
C ILE A 84 10.91 16.58 -7.47
N ALA A 85 11.14 17.54 -6.60
CA ALA A 85 10.30 18.74 -6.52
C ALA A 85 10.29 19.52 -7.83
N GLU A 86 11.46 19.72 -8.44
CA GLU A 86 11.62 20.44 -9.70
C GLU A 86 10.94 19.71 -10.87
N THR A 87 11.18 18.40 -11.01
CA THR A 87 10.73 17.65 -12.19
C THR A 87 9.28 17.17 -12.09
N GLN A 88 8.77 16.94 -10.87
CA GLN A 88 7.43 16.40 -10.65
C GLN A 88 6.41 17.44 -10.13
N GLY A 89 6.86 18.66 -9.86
CA GLY A 89 6.01 19.73 -9.34
C GLY A 89 5.43 19.44 -7.95
N ALA A 90 6.05 18.54 -7.19
CA ALA A 90 5.63 18.18 -5.83
C ALA A 90 6.85 17.84 -4.99
N ALA A 91 7.02 18.52 -3.87
CA ALA A 91 8.05 18.19 -2.90
C ALA A 91 7.71 16.88 -2.18
N LEU A 92 8.73 16.11 -1.81
CA LEU A 92 8.55 14.96 -0.94
C LEU A 92 7.92 15.40 0.39
N ASN A 93 6.91 14.69 0.83
CA ASN A 93 6.09 15.00 2.00
C ASN A 93 5.80 13.76 2.85
N PHE A 94 6.60 12.73 2.71
CA PHE A 94 6.57 11.49 3.47
C PHE A 94 8.02 10.99 3.69
N PRO A 95 8.28 10.19 4.74
CA PRO A 95 9.63 9.71 5.02
C PRO A 95 10.15 8.74 3.96
N LEU A 96 11.44 8.82 3.66
CA LEU A 96 12.19 7.80 2.93
C LEU A 96 13.16 7.13 3.91
N ILE A 97 13.06 5.81 4.02
CA ILE A 97 13.94 4.97 4.85
C ILE A 97 15.21 4.69 4.05
N ALA A 98 16.34 4.96 4.67
CA ALA A 98 17.67 4.69 4.15
C ALA A 98 18.18 3.36 4.72
N ASP A 99 18.00 2.28 3.99
CA ASP A 99 18.33 0.91 4.40
C ASP A 99 19.67 0.47 3.78
N ASP A 100 20.74 1.26 3.99
CA ASP A 100 22.06 1.06 3.40
C ASP A 100 22.74 -0.24 3.86
N ASP A 101 22.41 -0.71 5.07
CA ASP A 101 22.84 -2.01 5.60
C ASP A 101 21.96 -3.19 5.12
N ARG A 102 20.88 -2.93 4.42
CA ARG A 102 19.91 -3.91 3.88
C ARG A 102 19.19 -4.74 4.96
N SER A 103 19.21 -4.31 6.19
CA SER A 103 18.59 -5.06 7.29
C SER A 103 17.08 -5.19 7.10
N VAL A 104 16.40 -4.08 6.75
CA VAL A 104 14.96 -4.03 6.51
C VAL A 104 14.59 -4.67 5.17
N SER A 105 15.37 -4.41 4.13
CA SER A 105 15.15 -5.00 2.80
C SER A 105 15.20 -6.53 2.83
N ASN A 106 16.14 -7.10 3.59
CA ASN A 106 16.23 -8.55 3.79
C ASN A 106 15.11 -9.09 4.70
N LEU A 107 14.74 -8.33 5.74
CA LEU A 107 13.67 -8.70 6.66
C LEU A 107 12.31 -8.80 5.93
N LEU A 108 12.04 -7.86 5.02
CA LEU A 108 10.77 -7.74 4.30
C LEU A 108 10.78 -8.38 2.90
N ASP A 109 11.87 -9.07 2.53
CA ASP A 109 12.03 -9.75 1.23
C ASP A 109 11.89 -8.78 0.03
N LEU A 110 12.55 -7.61 0.12
CA LEU A 110 12.49 -6.56 -0.90
C LEU A 110 13.63 -6.63 -1.92
N ILE A 111 14.63 -7.48 -1.69
CA ILE A 111 15.73 -7.76 -2.62
C ILE A 111 15.49 -9.12 -3.25
N HIS A 112 15.37 -9.14 -4.57
CA HIS A 112 15.17 -10.35 -5.35
C HIS A 112 16.44 -10.69 -6.14
N PRO A 113 17.24 -11.69 -5.77
CA PRO A 113 18.57 -11.94 -6.35
C PRO A 113 18.59 -12.11 -7.88
N ASN A 114 17.49 -12.66 -8.46
CA ASN A 114 17.37 -12.80 -9.91
C ASN A 114 17.08 -11.49 -10.64
N ALA A 115 16.64 -10.45 -9.95
CA ALA A 115 16.41 -9.12 -10.49
C ALA A 115 17.57 -8.17 -10.17
N SER A 116 18.03 -8.18 -8.92
CA SER A 116 19.20 -7.47 -8.40
C SER A 116 19.59 -8.11 -7.08
N ASP A 117 20.87 -8.30 -6.85
CA ASP A 117 21.43 -8.79 -5.59
C ASP A 117 21.82 -7.65 -4.62
N THR A 118 21.72 -6.40 -5.08
CA THR A 118 22.17 -5.22 -4.32
C THR A 118 21.07 -4.21 -4.06
N ASN A 119 20.08 -4.10 -4.94
CA ASN A 119 19.01 -3.11 -4.85
C ASN A 119 17.66 -3.75 -4.57
N THR A 120 16.76 -3.02 -3.93
CA THR A 120 15.37 -3.44 -3.79
C THR A 120 14.65 -3.44 -5.14
N VAL A 121 13.66 -4.32 -5.28
CA VAL A 121 12.69 -4.25 -6.39
C VAL A 121 11.56 -3.27 -6.04
N ARG A 122 10.62 -3.04 -6.97
CA ARG A 122 9.46 -2.17 -6.74
C ARG A 122 8.35 -2.91 -6.01
N THR A 123 8.54 -3.22 -4.76
CA THR A 123 7.50 -3.86 -3.93
C THR A 123 6.65 -2.80 -3.22
N VAL A 124 5.36 -3.08 -3.09
CA VAL A 124 4.43 -2.38 -2.21
C VAL A 124 3.88 -3.36 -1.21
N LEU A 125 3.89 -2.99 0.05
CA LEU A 125 3.23 -3.67 1.15
C LEU A 125 2.11 -2.76 1.67
N VAL A 126 0.85 -3.24 1.64
CA VAL A 126 -0.26 -2.58 2.32
C VAL A 126 -0.48 -3.31 3.64
N ILE A 127 -0.39 -2.57 4.73
CA ILE A 127 -0.36 -3.07 6.10
C ILE A 127 -1.50 -2.41 6.87
N ASP A 128 -2.32 -3.18 7.58
CA ASP A 128 -3.41 -2.61 8.38
C ASP A 128 -2.94 -2.11 9.75
N GLY A 129 -3.84 -1.47 10.50
CA GLY A 129 -3.55 -0.94 11.84
C GLY A 129 -3.10 -1.99 12.85
N ALA A 130 -3.48 -3.26 12.65
CA ALA A 130 -3.00 -4.39 13.45
C ALA A 130 -1.65 -4.95 12.97
N LYS A 131 -0.97 -4.27 12.07
CA LYS A 131 0.32 -4.65 11.45
C LYS A 131 0.24 -5.89 10.58
N LYS A 132 -0.96 -6.30 10.14
CA LYS A 132 -1.10 -7.43 9.21
C LYS A 132 -0.86 -6.99 7.77
N LEU A 133 -0.10 -7.79 7.04
CA LEU A 133 0.08 -7.62 5.61
C LEU A 133 -1.22 -7.97 4.87
N ARG A 134 -1.78 -6.99 4.17
CA ARG A 134 -3.07 -7.11 3.47
C ARG A 134 -2.93 -7.24 1.96
N LEU A 135 -1.88 -6.69 1.38
CA LEU A 135 -1.58 -6.75 -0.05
C LEU A 135 -0.09 -6.67 -0.27
N THR A 136 0.41 -7.40 -1.25
CA THR A 136 1.76 -7.24 -1.81
C THR A 136 1.66 -7.11 -3.32
N LEU A 137 2.33 -6.10 -3.88
CA LEU A 137 2.51 -5.94 -5.32
C LEU A 137 4.00 -5.78 -5.60
N THR A 138 4.53 -6.55 -6.56
CA THR A 138 5.94 -6.47 -6.93
C THR A 138 6.08 -6.27 -8.44
N TYR A 139 6.84 -5.26 -8.82
CA TYR A 139 7.08 -4.85 -10.20
C TYR A 139 8.57 -4.90 -10.53
N PRO A 140 8.96 -5.22 -11.78
CA PRO A 140 10.35 -5.11 -12.20
C PRO A 140 10.79 -3.64 -12.25
N ALA A 141 12.10 -3.42 -12.21
CA ALA A 141 12.69 -2.07 -12.19
C ALA A 141 12.25 -1.16 -13.36
N SER A 142 11.94 -1.77 -14.52
CA SER A 142 11.54 -1.06 -15.76
C SER A 142 10.09 -0.58 -15.76
N THR A 143 9.25 -1.00 -14.80
CA THR A 143 7.80 -0.76 -14.85
C THR A 143 7.37 0.07 -13.65
N GLY A 144 6.92 1.30 -13.88
CA GLY A 144 6.33 2.17 -12.86
C GLY A 144 4.97 1.64 -12.39
N ARG A 145 4.68 1.84 -11.11
CA ARG A 145 3.46 1.35 -10.45
C ARG A 145 2.25 2.22 -10.73
N ASN A 146 1.06 1.63 -10.69
CA ASN A 146 -0.20 2.35 -10.73
C ASN A 146 -0.71 2.63 -9.31
N PHE A 147 -0.50 3.84 -8.81
CA PHE A 147 -0.92 4.22 -7.46
C PHE A 147 -2.43 4.44 -7.32
N ALA A 148 -3.16 4.66 -8.41
CA ALA A 148 -4.63 4.70 -8.37
C ALA A 148 -5.20 3.31 -8.05
N GLU A 149 -4.55 2.24 -8.53
CA GLU A 149 -4.92 0.86 -8.18
C GLU A 149 -4.65 0.58 -6.69
N LEU A 150 -3.61 1.16 -6.09
CA LEU A 150 -3.38 1.04 -4.65
C LEU A 150 -4.51 1.71 -3.84
N LEU A 151 -4.94 2.89 -4.22
CA LEU A 151 -6.07 3.57 -3.58
C LEU A 151 -7.36 2.74 -3.71
N ARG A 152 -7.64 2.22 -4.91
CA ARG A 152 -8.78 1.33 -5.16
C ARG A 152 -8.75 0.08 -4.28
N THR A 153 -7.61 -0.57 -4.16
CA THR A 153 -7.47 -1.79 -3.34
C THR A 153 -7.57 -1.50 -1.85
N ILE A 154 -7.07 -0.36 -1.38
CA ILE A 154 -7.23 0.09 0.01
C ILE A 154 -8.73 0.34 0.30
N ASP A 155 -9.43 1.05 -0.58
CA ASP A 155 -10.89 1.26 -0.46
C ASP A 155 -11.64 -0.08 -0.36
N SER A 156 -11.28 -1.04 -1.21
CA SER A 156 -11.84 -2.39 -1.18
C SER A 156 -11.57 -3.12 0.14
N LEU A 157 -10.33 -3.10 0.62
CA LEU A 157 -9.94 -3.77 1.86
C LEU A 157 -10.66 -3.18 3.07
N GLN A 158 -10.70 -1.86 3.18
CA GLN A 158 -11.38 -1.16 4.28
C GLN A 158 -12.90 -1.36 4.25
N LEU A 159 -13.51 -1.39 3.05
CA LEU A 159 -14.93 -1.68 2.89
C LEU A 159 -15.27 -3.11 3.35
N THR A 160 -14.48 -4.09 2.91
CA THR A 160 -14.73 -5.51 3.24
C THR A 160 -14.43 -5.84 4.70
N ASP A 161 -13.60 -5.05 5.37
CA ASP A 161 -13.39 -5.16 6.83
C ASP A 161 -14.60 -4.68 7.63
N LYS A 162 -15.29 -3.64 7.14
CA LYS A 162 -16.47 -3.05 7.82
C LYS A 162 -17.75 -3.81 7.54
N HIS A 163 -17.89 -4.35 6.35
CA HIS A 163 -19.15 -4.91 5.87
C HIS A 163 -18.99 -6.37 5.42
N LYS A 164 -20.08 -7.13 5.47
CA LYS A 164 -20.12 -8.53 5.02
C LYS A 164 -20.28 -8.62 3.50
N VAL A 165 -19.37 -7.97 2.78
CA VAL A 165 -19.36 -7.89 1.33
C VAL A 165 -17.97 -8.24 0.76
N ALA A 166 -17.94 -8.50 -0.54
CA ALA A 166 -16.72 -8.62 -1.33
C ALA A 166 -16.84 -7.69 -2.55
N THR A 167 -15.73 -7.15 -3.01
CA THR A 167 -15.71 -6.33 -4.23
C THR A 167 -15.52 -7.20 -5.46
N PRO A 168 -16.32 -7.04 -6.52
CA PRO A 168 -16.11 -7.77 -7.78
C PRO A 168 -14.85 -7.31 -8.52
N ALA A 169 -14.49 -8.03 -9.58
CA ALA A 169 -13.43 -7.62 -10.49
C ALA A 169 -13.68 -6.20 -11.01
N ASP A 170 -12.61 -5.41 -11.12
CA ASP A 170 -12.63 -4.02 -11.61
C ASP A 170 -13.52 -3.05 -10.80
N TRP A 171 -13.95 -3.44 -9.61
CA TRP A 171 -14.78 -2.60 -8.75
C TRP A 171 -14.10 -1.24 -8.51
N GLN A 172 -14.89 -0.20 -8.54
CA GLN A 172 -14.53 1.17 -8.14
C GLN A 172 -15.42 1.61 -6.99
N GLN A 173 -14.92 2.52 -6.16
CA GLN A 173 -15.67 3.07 -5.03
C GLN A 173 -17.02 3.65 -5.51
N GLY A 174 -18.11 3.27 -4.83
CA GLY A 174 -19.49 3.60 -5.20
C GLY A 174 -20.16 2.57 -6.09
N GLY A 175 -19.43 1.60 -6.62
CA GLY A 175 -19.99 0.50 -7.43
C GLY A 175 -20.63 -0.59 -6.59
N ASP A 176 -21.46 -1.42 -7.20
CA ASP A 176 -22.10 -2.55 -6.54
C ASP A 176 -21.07 -3.55 -6.00
N VAL A 177 -21.42 -4.17 -4.88
CA VAL A 177 -20.61 -5.18 -4.19
C VAL A 177 -21.36 -6.51 -4.07
N ILE A 178 -20.65 -7.56 -3.73
CA ILE A 178 -21.19 -8.91 -3.60
C ILE A 178 -21.40 -9.22 -2.12
N ILE A 179 -22.61 -9.65 -1.76
CA ILE A 179 -22.89 -10.19 -0.41
C ILE A 179 -22.15 -11.51 -0.26
N VAL A 180 -21.32 -11.63 0.81
CA VAL A 180 -20.53 -12.85 1.02
C VAL A 180 -21.43 -14.09 1.11
N PRO A 181 -21.06 -15.23 0.47
CA PRO A 181 -21.89 -16.44 0.48
C PRO A 181 -22.14 -17.04 1.87
N SER A 182 -21.29 -16.73 2.84
CA SER A 182 -21.45 -17.17 4.25
C SER A 182 -22.61 -16.50 4.98
N LEU A 183 -23.17 -15.41 4.42
CA LEU A 183 -24.32 -14.70 4.97
C LEU A 183 -25.59 -15.26 4.33
N ASP A 184 -26.45 -15.89 5.10
CA ASP A 184 -27.76 -16.39 4.61
C ASP A 184 -28.73 -15.23 4.31
N ASP A 185 -29.86 -15.53 3.66
CA ASP A 185 -30.82 -14.49 3.25
C ASP A 185 -31.51 -13.83 4.45
N THR A 186 -31.65 -14.51 5.59
CA THR A 186 -32.26 -13.92 6.78
C THR A 186 -31.33 -12.87 7.39
N ALA A 187 -30.10 -13.23 7.62
CA ALA A 187 -29.08 -12.28 8.13
C ALA A 187 -28.75 -11.18 7.11
N ALA A 188 -28.79 -11.49 5.81
CA ALA A 188 -28.60 -10.50 4.75
C ALA A 188 -29.71 -9.42 4.77
N ARG A 189 -30.97 -9.76 5.04
CA ARG A 189 -32.07 -8.80 5.14
C ARG A 189 -31.92 -7.80 6.28
N GLU A 190 -31.27 -8.21 7.35
CA GLU A 190 -30.98 -7.32 8.49
C GLU A 190 -29.91 -6.28 8.12
N LEU A 191 -28.88 -6.68 7.36
CA LEU A 191 -27.79 -5.81 6.96
C LEU A 191 -28.10 -4.97 5.70
N PHE A 192 -28.95 -5.49 4.82
CA PHE A 192 -29.32 -4.86 3.55
C PHE A 192 -30.86 -4.78 3.41
N PRO A 193 -31.53 -3.94 4.24
CA PRO A 193 -32.99 -3.87 4.30
C PRO A 193 -33.64 -3.42 2.99
N ASP A 194 -32.93 -2.66 2.16
CA ASP A 194 -33.39 -2.20 0.84
C ASP A 194 -33.35 -3.30 -0.21
N GLY A 195 -32.86 -4.49 0.16
CA GLY A 195 -32.77 -5.65 -0.69
C GLY A 195 -31.51 -5.71 -1.53
N TRP A 196 -31.46 -6.71 -2.42
CA TRP A 196 -30.32 -6.97 -3.32
C TRP A 196 -30.81 -7.65 -4.60
N THR A 197 -29.93 -7.71 -5.60
CA THR A 197 -30.18 -8.48 -6.83
C THR A 197 -29.55 -9.87 -6.71
N THR A 198 -30.35 -10.92 -6.92
CA THR A 198 -29.86 -12.30 -7.00
C THR A 198 -29.63 -12.69 -8.45
N VAL A 199 -28.37 -12.72 -8.87
CA VAL A 199 -27.98 -13.22 -10.21
C VAL A 199 -27.93 -14.75 -10.21
N LYS A 200 -27.36 -15.31 -9.15
CA LYS A 200 -27.32 -16.74 -8.82
C LYS A 200 -27.39 -16.91 -7.30
N PRO A 201 -27.72 -18.09 -6.76
CA PRO A 201 -27.73 -18.30 -5.32
C PRO A 201 -26.40 -17.92 -4.61
N TYR A 202 -25.28 -18.07 -5.31
CA TYR A 202 -23.95 -17.69 -4.81
C TYR A 202 -23.49 -16.29 -5.24
N LEU A 203 -24.27 -15.58 -6.07
CA LEU A 203 -23.93 -14.25 -6.63
C LEU A 203 -25.10 -13.29 -6.38
N ARG A 204 -25.04 -12.63 -5.24
CA ARG A 204 -25.99 -11.61 -4.80
C ARG A 204 -25.29 -10.26 -4.79
N THR A 205 -25.77 -9.30 -5.55
CA THR A 205 -25.18 -7.97 -5.65
C THR A 205 -26.04 -6.93 -4.94
N VAL A 206 -25.41 -6.00 -4.29
CA VAL A 206 -26.05 -4.92 -3.54
C VAL A 206 -25.27 -3.63 -3.75
N GLN A 207 -25.95 -2.49 -3.67
CA GLN A 207 -25.28 -1.20 -3.67
C GLN A 207 -24.25 -1.14 -2.53
N GLN A 208 -23.11 -0.51 -2.78
CA GLN A 208 -22.08 -0.34 -1.75
C GLN A 208 -22.68 0.28 -0.48
N PRO A 209 -22.54 -0.37 0.70
CA PRO A 209 -22.93 0.24 1.97
C PRO A 209 -22.04 1.43 2.32
N GLY A 210 -22.57 2.36 3.07
CA GLY A 210 -21.87 3.58 3.50
C GLY A 210 -20.88 3.40 4.65
#